data_8cc7039cac9b8e51ce490a2c5c56daf6
#
_entry.id   8cc7039cac9b8e51ce490a2c5c56daf6
#
_cell.length_a   1.000
_cell.length_b   1.000
_cell.length_c   1.000
_cell.angle_alpha   90.00
_cell.angle_beta   90.00
_cell.angle_gamma   90.00
#
_symmetry.space_group_name_H-M   'P 1'
#
loop_
_entity.id
_entity.type
_entity.pdbx_description
1 polymer ?
#
loop_
_entity_poly.entity_id
_entity_poly.type
_entity_poly.pdbx_seq_one_letter_code
_entity_poly.pdbx_strand_id
1 'polypeptide(L)' 'MNMIPVSSSNIASIGYESGTLYVAFNRGGLYAYSGVPESVYRGLMSASSHGSY' A
#
# COMPACT_ATOMS: atom_id res chain seq x y z
N MET A 1 -8.78 -5.97 -8.83
CA MET A 1 -8.24 -5.31 -7.63
C MET A 1 -8.19 -3.81 -7.86
N ASN A 2 -8.56 -3.05 -6.85
CA ASN A 2 -8.55 -1.59 -6.92
C ASN A 2 -7.36 -1.02 -6.16
N MET A 3 -6.62 -0.15 -6.82
CA MET A 3 -5.56 0.62 -6.16
C MET A 3 -6.18 1.90 -5.61
N ILE A 4 -5.99 2.13 -4.32
CA ILE A 4 -6.59 3.27 -3.63
C ILE A 4 -5.54 4.36 -3.49
N PRO A 5 -5.78 5.56 -4.04
CA PRO A 5 -4.84 6.68 -3.89
C PRO A 5 -4.68 7.07 -2.43
N VAL A 6 -3.47 7.39 -2.04
CA VAL A 6 -3.18 7.83 -0.67
C VAL A 6 -2.39 9.13 -0.71
N SER A 7 -2.48 9.89 0.37
CA SER A 7 -1.74 11.13 0.51
C SER A 7 -0.42 10.81 1.20
N SER A 8 0.65 10.71 0.39
CA SER A 8 1.96 10.35 0.91
C SER A 8 3.04 10.98 0.04
N SER A 9 4.18 11.30 0.64
CA SER A 9 5.30 11.84 -0.11
C SER A 9 5.98 10.78 -0.97
N ASN A 10 5.82 9.50 -0.64
CA ASN A 10 6.50 8.41 -1.33
C ASN A 10 5.57 7.49 -2.10
N ILE A 11 4.36 7.28 -1.59
CA ILE A 11 3.43 6.26 -2.11
C ILE A 11 2.27 6.96 -2.81
N ALA A 12 1.97 6.52 -4.03
CA ALA A 12 0.87 7.07 -4.82
C ALA A 12 -0.44 6.34 -4.55
N SER A 13 -0.39 5.01 -4.47
CA SER A 13 -1.60 4.22 -4.25
C SER A 13 -1.25 2.86 -3.66
N ILE A 14 -2.24 2.22 -3.03
CA ILE A 14 -2.07 0.94 -2.36
C ILE A 14 -3.25 0.06 -2.70
N GLY A 15 -2.99 -1.23 -2.96
CA GLY A 15 -4.02 -2.22 -3.17
C GLY A 15 -3.74 -3.47 -2.37
N TYR A 16 -4.77 -4.29 -2.17
CA TYR A 16 -4.62 -5.53 -1.42
C TYR A 16 -5.57 -6.56 -1.99
N GLU A 17 -5.07 -7.75 -2.26
CA GLU A 17 -5.89 -8.83 -2.79
C GLU A 17 -5.26 -10.18 -2.44
N SER A 18 -6.05 -11.05 -1.83
CA SER A 18 -5.64 -12.45 -1.57
C SER A 18 -4.30 -12.55 -0.85
N GLY A 19 -4.10 -11.73 0.16
CA GLY A 19 -2.88 -11.76 0.95
C GLY A 19 -1.68 -11.07 0.32
N THR A 20 -1.87 -10.43 -0.83
CA THR A 20 -0.81 -9.70 -1.50
C THR A 20 -1.06 -8.20 -1.40
N LEU A 21 -0.06 -7.48 -0.93
CA LEU A 21 -0.09 -6.02 -0.82
C LEU A 21 0.61 -5.44 -2.04
N TYR A 22 -0.07 -4.52 -2.72
CA TYR A 22 0.48 -3.84 -3.89
C TYR A 22 0.71 -2.38 -3.55
N VAL A 23 1.92 -1.89 -3.83
CA VAL A 23 2.29 -0.51 -3.53
C VAL A 23 2.84 0.14 -4.79
N ALA A 24 2.20 1.23 -5.21
CA ALA A 24 2.67 2.05 -6.33
C ALA A 24 3.32 3.30 -5.75
N PHE A 25 4.54 3.58 -6.14
CA PHE A 25 5.31 4.70 -5.62
C PHE A 25 5.20 5.92 -6.52
N ASN A 26 5.33 7.12 -5.92
CA ASN A 26 5.24 8.39 -6.67
C ASN A 26 6.31 8.49 -7.76
N ARG A 27 7.47 7.89 -7.53
CA ARG A 27 8.56 7.90 -8.51
C ARG A 27 8.37 6.91 -9.63
N GLY A 28 7.29 6.14 -9.59
CA GLY A 28 7.06 5.05 -10.51
C GLY A 28 7.45 3.73 -9.88
N GLY A 29 7.03 2.63 -10.51
CA GLY A 29 7.27 1.31 -9.98
C GLY A 29 6.11 0.81 -9.14
N LEU A 30 5.78 -0.46 -9.35
CA LEU A 30 4.73 -1.16 -8.62
C LEU A 30 5.36 -2.38 -7.97
N TYR A 31 5.17 -2.52 -6.68
CA TYR A 31 5.74 -3.63 -5.93
C TYR A 31 4.62 -4.47 -5.32
N ALA A 32 4.82 -5.78 -5.28
CA ALA A 32 3.85 -6.71 -4.71
C ALA A 32 4.54 -7.51 -3.60
N TYR A 33 3.89 -7.55 -2.44
CA TYR A 33 4.40 -8.29 -1.28
C TYR A 33 3.39 -9.36 -0.92
N SER A 34 3.76 -10.64 -1.04
CA SER A 34 2.89 -11.76 -0.71
C SER A 34 2.98 -12.10 0.78
N GLY A 35 1.98 -12.83 1.27
CA GLY A 35 1.97 -13.27 2.66
C GLY A 35 1.74 -12.14 3.65
N VAL A 36 1.03 -11.09 3.24
CA VAL A 36 0.74 -9.93 4.10
C VAL A 36 -0.66 -10.10 4.69
N PRO A 37 -0.79 -10.17 6.03
CA PRO A 37 -2.12 -10.23 6.65
C PRO A 37 -2.91 -8.97 6.41
N GLU A 38 -4.24 -9.09 6.36
CA GLU A 38 -5.11 -7.95 6.14
C GLU A 38 -4.95 -6.89 7.22
N SER A 39 -4.63 -7.29 8.45
CA SER A 39 -4.40 -6.36 9.54
C SER A 39 -3.27 -5.39 9.25
N VAL A 40 -2.23 -5.85 8.55
CA VAL A 40 -1.12 -4.99 8.14
C VAL A 40 -1.58 -3.98 7.12
N TYR A 41 -2.37 -4.42 6.14
CA TYR A 41 -2.93 -3.53 5.14
C TYR A 41 -3.81 -2.45 5.79
N ARG A 42 -4.67 -2.85 6.72
CA ARG A 42 -5.55 -1.90 7.42
C ARG A 42 -4.76 -0.90 8.24
N GLY A 43 -3.70 -1.37 8.92
CA GLY A 43 -2.84 -0.48 9.68
C GLY A 43 -2.13 0.53 8.80
N LEU A 44 -1.64 0.06 7.65
CA LEU A 44 -0.98 0.92 6.68
C LEU A 44 -1.92 2.00 6.17
N MET A 45 -3.16 1.62 5.84
CA MET A 45 -4.15 2.57 5.30
C MET A 45 -4.59 3.59 6.33
N SER A 46 -4.49 3.25 7.62
CA SER A 46 -4.87 4.15 8.71
C SER A 46 -3.71 5.00 9.20
N ALA A 47 -2.49 4.73 8.74
CA ALA A 47 -1.31 5.46 9.20
C ALA A 47 -1.33 6.90 8.72
N SER A 48 -0.83 7.82 9.57
CA SER A 48 -0.74 9.23 9.20
C SER A 48 0.31 9.47 8.13
N SER A 49 1.31 8.57 8.04
CA SER A 49 2.32 8.62 6.99
C SER A 49 2.51 7.22 6.44
N HIS A 50 1.93 6.96 5.27
CA HIS A 50 1.94 5.63 4.66
C HIS A 50 3.35 5.17 4.32
N GLY A 51 4.22 6.08 3.94
CA GLY A 51 5.59 5.75 3.58
C GLY A 51 6.45 5.33 4.76
N SER A 52 6.01 5.61 5.99
CA SER A 52 6.75 5.28 7.20
C SER A 52 6.26 4.00 7.87
N TYR A 53 5.12 3.50 7.45
CA TYR A 53 4.56 2.31 8.08
C TYR A 53 5.33 1.06 7.68
#